data_f4ac3bf952db385bb8ab99852503a213
#
_entry.id   f4ac3bf952db385bb8ab99852503a213
#
_cell.length_a   1.000
_cell.length_b   1.000
_cell.length_c   1.000
_cell.angle_alpha   90.00
_cell.angle_beta   90.00
_cell.angle_gamma   90.00
#
_symmetry.space_group_name_H-M   'P 1'
#
loop_
_entity.id
_entity.type
_entity.pdbx_description
1 polymer ?
#
loop_
_entity_poly.entity_id
_entity_poly.type
_entity_poly.pdbx_seq_one_letter_code
_entity_poly.pdbx_strand_id
1 'polypeptide(L)'
;VENGMLLAVDDANRCVKLPKDDSLPIGLVYSTEHMYDERTPGLKNFKLNGSDDFFPRLGYLSVGDKYRTNCVCYDDTEFTTEDALITALKACATTPVYGMADASGAIKLSATAGTFGPKLKVVAFDTMPDGQKGIKLQVLAD
;
A
#
# COMPACT_ATOMS: atom_id res chain seq x y z
N VAL A 1 -2.93 11.89 1.39
CA VAL A 1 -1.91 10.83 1.49
C VAL A 1 -2.14 10.07 2.77
N GLU A 2 -2.09 8.76 2.72
CA GLU A 2 -2.32 7.88 3.86
C GLU A 2 -1.13 6.93 4.03
N ASN A 3 -0.90 6.46 5.25
CA ASN A 3 0.09 5.42 5.50
C ASN A 3 -0.26 4.14 4.74
N GLY A 4 0.73 3.50 4.16
CA GLY A 4 0.56 2.32 3.32
C GLY A 4 0.38 2.60 1.83
N MET A 5 0.22 3.87 1.44
CA MET A 5 0.21 4.24 0.02
C MET A 5 1.60 4.09 -0.60
N LEU A 6 1.62 3.73 -1.89
CA LEU A 6 2.80 3.78 -2.74
C LEU A 6 2.76 5.08 -3.55
N LEU A 7 3.77 5.92 -3.43
CA LEU A 7 3.84 7.22 -4.11
C LEU A 7 5.14 7.34 -4.89
N ALA A 8 5.05 8.00 -6.04
CA ALA A 8 6.21 8.37 -6.85
C ALA A 8 6.91 9.60 -6.26
N VAL A 9 8.23 9.56 -6.17
CA VAL A 9 9.08 10.62 -5.59
C VAL A 9 9.64 11.46 -6.73
N ASP A 10 9.27 12.73 -6.75
CA ASP A 10 9.78 13.71 -7.72
C ASP A 10 10.75 14.67 -7.02
N ASP A 11 12.02 14.29 -6.99
CA ASP A 11 13.08 15.06 -6.34
C ASP A 11 13.31 16.41 -7.03
N ALA A 12 13.10 16.48 -8.34
CA ALA A 12 13.31 17.72 -9.09
C ALA A 12 12.29 18.80 -8.68
N ASN A 13 11.05 18.39 -8.41
CA ASN A 13 9.99 19.31 -7.95
C ASN A 13 9.81 19.28 -6.43
N ARG A 14 10.61 18.49 -5.70
CA ARG A 14 10.53 18.32 -4.23
C ARG A 14 9.14 17.95 -3.75
N CYS A 15 8.47 17.05 -4.46
CA CYS A 15 7.12 16.63 -4.12
C CYS A 15 6.93 15.11 -4.34
N VAL A 16 5.84 14.60 -3.82
CA VAL A 16 5.37 13.25 -4.11
C VAL A 16 4.14 13.32 -4.99
N LYS A 17 3.99 12.33 -5.86
CA LYS A 17 2.89 12.24 -6.82
C LYS A 17 2.26 10.85 -6.76
N LEU A 18 1.04 10.73 -7.24
CA LEU A 18 0.46 9.41 -7.49
C LEU A 18 1.30 8.67 -8.55
N PRO A 19 1.55 7.38 -8.38
CA PRO A 19 2.35 6.61 -9.32
C PRO A 19 1.62 6.49 -10.65
N LYS A 20 2.35 6.59 -11.74
CA LYS A 20 1.81 6.49 -13.09
C LYS A 20 2.55 5.43 -13.91
N ASP A 21 3.85 5.38 -13.76
CA ASP A 21 4.77 4.51 -14.47
C ASP A 21 6.11 4.42 -13.70
N ASP A 22 7.10 3.74 -14.25
CA ASP A 22 8.45 3.61 -13.68
C ASP A 22 9.37 4.82 -13.93
N SER A 23 8.85 5.95 -14.38
CA SER A 23 9.67 7.15 -14.65
C SER A 23 10.24 7.79 -13.39
N LEU A 24 9.61 7.55 -12.24
CA LEU A 24 10.03 8.05 -10.94
C LEU A 24 10.12 6.91 -9.93
N PRO A 25 11.07 6.97 -8.98
CA PRO A 25 11.16 5.97 -7.94
C PRO A 25 9.90 5.96 -7.08
N ILE A 26 9.43 4.76 -6.69
CA ILE A 26 8.21 4.58 -5.90
C ILE A 26 8.59 4.21 -4.47
N GLY A 27 8.07 4.96 -3.51
CA GLY A 27 8.27 4.74 -2.09
C GLY A 27 6.97 4.43 -1.35
N LEU A 28 7.09 3.71 -0.24
CA LEU A 28 6.01 3.44 0.70
C LEU A 28 5.88 4.59 1.70
N VAL A 29 4.68 5.08 1.89
CA VAL A 29 4.37 6.06 2.95
C VAL A 29 4.25 5.35 4.29
N TYR A 30 5.07 5.78 5.26
CA TYR A 30 5.06 5.23 6.63
C TYR A 30 5.32 6.30 7.68
N SER A 31 4.70 7.46 7.56
CA SER A 31 4.83 8.54 8.53
C SER A 31 4.44 8.07 9.92
N THR A 32 5.29 8.35 10.91
CA THR A 32 4.99 8.03 12.31
C THR A 32 3.88 8.94 12.82
N GLU A 33 2.90 8.34 13.47
CA GLU A 33 1.87 9.07 14.18
C GLU A 33 2.49 9.70 15.44
N HIS A 34 2.81 10.99 15.37
CA HIS A 34 3.31 11.72 16.53
C HIS A 34 2.22 12.30 17.43
N MET A 35 0.98 11.96 17.18
CA MET A 35 -0.14 12.51 17.91
C MET A 35 -0.63 11.56 18.98
N TYR A 36 -0.13 11.70 20.19
CA TYR A 36 -0.70 11.11 21.40
C TYR A 36 -2.03 11.76 21.82
N ASP A 37 -2.70 12.48 20.94
CA ASP A 37 -3.99 13.09 21.23
C ASP A 37 -5.12 12.20 20.73
N GLU A 38 -5.67 11.40 21.62
CA GLU A 38 -6.84 10.54 21.37
C GLU A 38 -8.08 11.31 20.90
N ARG A 39 -8.07 12.63 20.99
CA ARG A 39 -9.17 13.51 20.57
C ARG A 39 -9.12 13.88 19.10
N THR A 40 -8.03 13.58 18.42
CA THR A 40 -7.89 13.93 17.02
C THR A 40 -8.48 12.82 16.15
N PRO A 41 -9.49 13.09 15.30
CA PRO A 41 -10.10 12.08 14.42
C PRO A 41 -9.13 11.39 13.45
N GLY A 42 -7.89 11.88 13.36
CA GLY A 42 -6.84 11.38 12.48
C GLY A 42 -6.19 10.07 12.90
N LEU A 43 -6.38 9.59 14.13
CA LEU A 43 -5.74 8.35 14.61
C LEU A 43 -6.22 7.09 13.88
N LYS A 44 -7.43 7.08 13.33
CA LYS A 44 -7.96 5.93 12.58
C LYS A 44 -7.74 6.01 11.08
N ASN A 45 -7.63 7.21 10.55
CA ASN A 45 -7.41 7.47 9.12
C ASN A 45 -6.43 8.63 9.00
N PHE A 46 -5.15 8.33 9.10
CA PHE A 46 -4.11 9.33 8.98
C PHE A 46 -4.06 9.87 7.56
N LYS A 47 -4.78 10.97 7.33
CA LYS A 47 -4.75 11.69 6.07
C LYS A 47 -3.80 12.86 6.19
N LEU A 48 -2.69 12.80 5.50
CA LEU A 48 -1.85 13.97 5.25
C LEU A 48 -2.55 14.86 4.24
N ASN A 49 -3.31 15.81 4.71
CA ASN A 49 -3.76 16.89 3.84
C ASN A 49 -2.53 17.66 3.39
N GLY A 50 -2.40 17.89 2.08
CA GLY A 50 -1.29 18.60 1.48
C GLY A 50 -1.27 20.08 1.82
N SER A 51 -1.19 20.42 3.12
CA SER A 51 -0.74 21.71 3.55
C SER A 51 0.79 21.76 3.39
N ASP A 52 1.32 22.88 2.98
CA ASP A 52 2.74 23.11 2.70
C ASP A 52 3.66 22.80 3.90
N ASP A 53 3.09 22.52 5.07
CA ASP A 53 3.80 22.30 6.33
C ASP A 53 3.98 20.82 6.70
N PHE A 54 3.49 19.88 5.91
CA PHE A 54 3.57 18.46 6.24
C PHE A 54 4.22 17.63 5.12
N PHE A 55 5.39 17.05 5.46
CA PHE A 55 6.14 16.19 4.56
C PHE A 55 5.91 14.71 4.93
N PRO A 56 5.31 13.89 4.05
CA PRO A 56 5.19 12.46 4.32
C PRO A 56 6.57 11.82 4.36
N ARG A 57 6.76 10.87 5.28
CA ARG A 57 7.95 10.01 5.25
C ARG A 57 7.71 8.89 4.26
N LEU A 58 8.67 8.73 3.35
CA LEU A 58 8.70 7.62 2.42
C LEU A 58 9.94 6.77 2.67
N GLY A 59 9.76 5.46 2.53
CA GLY A 59 10.85 4.49 2.51
C GLY A 59 10.82 3.70 1.22
N TYR A 60 12.00 3.47 0.68
CA TYR A 60 12.14 2.52 -0.42
C TYR A 60 12.12 1.10 0.13
N LEU A 61 11.37 0.24 -0.53
CA LEU A 61 11.24 -1.15 -0.16
C LEU A 61 12.39 -1.95 -0.79
N SER A 62 12.97 -2.84 0.00
CA SER A 62 14.01 -3.76 -0.46
C SER A 62 13.47 -5.18 -0.64
N VAL A 63 14.05 -5.93 -1.55
CA VAL A 63 13.67 -7.34 -1.77
C VAL A 63 13.77 -8.12 -0.47
N GLY A 64 12.69 -8.82 -0.13
CA GLY A 64 12.55 -9.58 1.11
C GLY A 64 11.85 -8.83 2.25
N ASP A 65 11.69 -7.50 2.17
CA ASP A 65 10.94 -6.74 3.15
C ASP A 65 9.51 -7.25 3.27
N LYS A 66 8.99 -7.20 4.49
CA LYS A 66 7.63 -7.62 4.81
C LYS A 66 6.93 -6.56 5.65
N TYR A 67 5.72 -6.20 5.25
CA TYR A 67 4.91 -5.26 6.02
C TYR A 67 3.43 -5.64 5.95
N ARG A 68 2.63 -5.05 6.84
CA ARG A 68 1.18 -5.21 6.87
C ARG A 68 0.50 -3.90 6.51
N THR A 69 -0.58 -4.01 5.76
CA THR A 69 -1.38 -2.85 5.36
C THR A 69 -2.83 -3.26 5.06
N ASN A 70 -3.72 -2.29 5.16
CA ASN A 70 -5.09 -2.35 4.67
C ASN A 70 -5.33 -1.36 3.51
N CYS A 71 -4.30 -0.62 3.12
CA CYS A 71 -4.36 0.33 2.00
C CYS A 71 -4.28 -0.41 0.67
N VAL A 72 -5.34 -1.11 0.32
CA VAL A 72 -5.43 -1.96 -0.87
C VAL A 72 -6.65 -1.63 -1.71
N CYS A 73 -6.54 -1.87 -3.01
CA CYS A 73 -7.64 -1.86 -3.95
C CYS A 73 -7.59 -3.10 -4.84
N TYR A 74 -8.62 -3.36 -5.59
CA TYR A 74 -8.71 -4.46 -6.54
C TYR A 74 -9.54 -4.08 -7.75
N ASP A 75 -9.44 -4.88 -8.80
CA ASP A 75 -10.18 -4.69 -10.04
C ASP A 75 -11.40 -5.62 -10.06
N ASP A 76 -12.57 -5.06 -10.29
CA ASP A 76 -13.84 -5.80 -10.37
C ASP A 76 -13.85 -6.83 -11.52
N THR A 77 -12.96 -6.70 -12.50
CA THR A 77 -12.82 -7.67 -13.59
C THR A 77 -12.08 -8.94 -13.15
N GLU A 78 -11.20 -8.84 -12.15
CA GLU A 78 -10.44 -9.97 -11.59
C GLU A 78 -11.13 -10.58 -10.37
N PHE A 79 -11.57 -9.69 -9.45
CA PHE A 79 -12.28 -10.08 -8.24
C PHE A 79 -13.64 -9.42 -8.24
N THR A 80 -14.66 -10.14 -8.71
CA THR A 80 -16.01 -9.61 -8.93
C THR A 80 -16.72 -9.12 -7.68
N THR A 81 -16.25 -9.56 -6.50
CA THR A 81 -16.78 -9.16 -5.18
C THR A 81 -15.68 -9.16 -4.14
N GLU A 82 -15.89 -8.42 -3.04
CA GLU A 82 -14.99 -8.45 -1.88
C GLU A 82 -14.85 -9.85 -1.29
N ASP A 83 -15.92 -10.66 -1.29
CA ASP A 83 -15.87 -12.04 -0.79
C ASP A 83 -15.00 -12.95 -1.69
N ALA A 84 -15.01 -12.73 -3.00
CA ALA A 84 -14.13 -13.43 -3.93
C ALA A 84 -12.66 -13.07 -3.66
N LEU A 85 -12.36 -11.80 -3.44
CA LEU A 85 -11.02 -11.35 -3.03
C LEU A 85 -10.59 -11.97 -1.71
N ILE A 86 -11.44 -11.92 -0.67
CA ILE A 86 -11.14 -12.51 0.64
C ILE A 86 -10.87 -14.02 0.51
N THR A 87 -11.63 -14.71 -0.32
CA THR A 87 -11.41 -16.15 -0.59
C THR A 87 -10.04 -16.40 -1.22
N ALA A 88 -9.66 -15.60 -2.22
CA ALA A 88 -8.34 -15.66 -2.85
C ALA A 88 -7.21 -15.34 -1.85
N LEU A 89 -7.39 -14.32 -1.00
CA LEU A 89 -6.42 -13.94 0.02
C LEU A 89 -6.22 -15.05 1.08
N LYS A 90 -7.27 -15.75 1.48
CA LYS A 90 -7.16 -16.90 2.39
C LYS A 90 -6.42 -18.09 1.75
N ALA A 91 -6.49 -18.21 0.42
CA ALA A 91 -5.81 -19.25 -0.35
C ALA A 91 -4.41 -18.82 -0.85
N CYS A 92 -3.87 -17.67 -0.44
CA CYS A 92 -2.64 -17.09 -0.97
C CYS A 92 -1.39 -17.99 -0.83
N ALA A 93 -1.43 -18.98 0.07
CA ALA A 93 -0.35 -19.97 0.22
C ALA A 93 -0.26 -20.94 -0.96
N THR A 94 -1.40 -21.27 -1.60
CA THR A 94 -1.50 -22.21 -2.73
C THR A 94 -1.69 -21.50 -4.07
N THR A 95 -2.48 -20.43 -4.06
CA THR A 95 -2.74 -19.60 -5.25
C THR A 95 -2.21 -18.20 -4.98
N PRO A 96 -1.08 -17.81 -5.60
CA PRO A 96 -0.46 -16.52 -5.32
C PRO A 96 -1.39 -15.34 -5.67
N VAL A 97 -1.43 -14.36 -4.78
CA VAL A 97 -2.01 -13.03 -5.03
C VAL A 97 -0.86 -12.02 -4.92
N TYR A 98 -0.80 -11.11 -5.87
CA TYR A 98 0.26 -10.11 -5.96
C TYR A 98 -0.31 -8.73 -5.67
N GLY A 99 0.57 -7.83 -5.21
CA GLY A 99 0.30 -6.41 -5.08
C GLY A 99 1.18 -5.61 -6.03
N MET A 100 0.65 -4.53 -6.54
CA MET A 100 1.36 -3.61 -7.41
C MET A 100 0.98 -2.15 -7.11
N ALA A 101 1.79 -1.21 -7.56
CA ALA A 101 1.41 0.19 -7.48
C ALA A 101 0.20 0.48 -8.38
N ASP A 102 -0.70 1.33 -7.90
CA ASP A 102 -1.88 1.79 -8.63
C ASP A 102 -1.93 3.31 -8.71
N ALA A 103 -2.58 3.82 -9.74
CA ALA A 103 -2.73 5.26 -9.96
C ALA A 103 -3.49 6.00 -8.82
N SER A 104 -4.19 5.27 -7.97
CA SER A 104 -4.80 5.81 -6.74
C SER A 104 -3.81 5.97 -5.58
N GLY A 105 -2.61 5.38 -5.70
CA GLY A 105 -1.63 5.25 -4.63
C GLY A 105 -1.88 4.06 -3.70
N ALA A 106 -3.04 3.41 -3.74
CA ALA A 106 -3.28 2.17 -3.03
C ALA A 106 -2.49 1.01 -3.65
N ILE A 107 -2.41 -0.11 -2.96
CA ILE A 107 -1.81 -1.33 -3.50
C ILE A 107 -2.90 -2.10 -4.22
N LYS A 108 -2.82 -2.18 -5.54
CA LYS A 108 -3.75 -2.98 -6.34
C LYS A 108 -3.42 -4.46 -6.22
N LEU A 109 -4.40 -5.25 -5.82
CA LEU A 109 -4.29 -6.70 -5.74
C LEU A 109 -4.70 -7.36 -7.05
N SER A 110 -3.91 -8.35 -7.49
CA SER A 110 -4.10 -9.06 -8.75
C SER A 110 -3.63 -10.50 -8.66
N ALA A 111 -4.17 -11.39 -9.49
CA ALA A 111 -3.68 -12.75 -9.68
C ALA A 111 -2.35 -12.79 -10.45
N THR A 112 -1.97 -11.72 -11.13
CA THR A 112 -0.73 -11.58 -11.88
C THR A 112 0.21 -10.56 -11.24
N ALA A 113 1.52 -10.77 -11.36
CA ALA A 113 2.51 -9.83 -10.86
C ALA A 113 2.44 -8.50 -11.62
N GLY A 114 2.66 -7.41 -10.90
CA GLY A 114 2.62 -6.06 -11.44
C GLY A 114 3.69 -5.77 -12.49
N THR A 115 3.43 -4.76 -13.31
CA THR A 115 4.30 -4.35 -14.42
C THR A 115 5.21 -3.19 -14.05
N PHE A 116 4.86 -2.38 -13.05
CA PHE A 116 5.68 -1.26 -12.58
C PHE A 116 5.66 -1.11 -11.06
N GLY A 117 6.68 -0.42 -10.53
CA GLY A 117 6.89 -0.26 -9.10
C GLY A 117 7.31 -1.56 -8.39
N PRO A 118 7.33 -1.57 -7.06
CA PRO A 118 7.71 -2.73 -6.29
C PRO A 118 6.75 -3.90 -6.53
N LYS A 119 7.32 -5.06 -6.84
CA LYS A 119 6.54 -6.29 -7.02
C LYS A 119 6.31 -6.95 -5.68
N LEU A 120 5.07 -7.02 -5.27
CA LEU A 120 4.66 -7.50 -3.97
C LEU A 120 3.91 -8.82 -4.09
N LYS A 121 4.04 -9.69 -3.08
CA LYS A 121 3.26 -10.93 -2.97
C LYS A 121 2.54 -10.94 -1.63
N VAL A 122 1.28 -11.30 -1.63
CA VAL A 122 0.53 -11.56 -0.40
C VAL A 122 1.04 -12.84 0.25
N VAL A 123 1.46 -12.76 1.50
CA VAL A 123 1.95 -13.91 2.28
C VAL A 123 1.04 -14.29 3.43
N ALA A 124 0.14 -13.40 3.84
CA ALA A 124 -0.91 -13.69 4.80
C ALA A 124 -2.08 -12.71 4.68
N PHE A 125 -3.25 -13.17 5.07
CA PHE A 125 -4.44 -12.36 5.29
C PHE A 125 -4.87 -12.58 6.75
N ASP A 126 -4.93 -11.52 7.53
CA ASP A 126 -5.24 -11.61 8.95
C ASP A 126 -5.97 -10.33 9.45
N THR A 127 -6.24 -10.29 10.74
CA THR A 127 -6.81 -9.12 11.39
C THR A 127 -5.67 -8.31 11.99
N MET A 128 -5.65 -7.01 11.71
CA MET A 128 -4.69 -6.07 12.27
C MET A 128 -4.98 -5.80 13.76
N PRO A 129 -4.02 -5.26 14.52
CA PRO A 129 -4.20 -5.00 15.96
C PRO A 129 -5.38 -4.09 16.29
N ASP A 130 -5.80 -3.21 15.37
CA ASP A 130 -6.95 -2.32 15.50
C ASP A 130 -8.29 -2.98 15.14
N GLY A 131 -8.28 -4.29 14.82
CA GLY A 131 -9.46 -5.08 14.45
C GLY A 131 -9.86 -4.99 12.97
N GLN A 132 -9.14 -4.20 12.15
CA GLN A 132 -9.37 -4.14 10.70
C GLN A 132 -8.78 -5.37 9.99
N LYS A 133 -9.40 -5.74 8.87
CA LYS A 133 -8.82 -6.75 7.98
C LYS A 133 -7.58 -6.17 7.30
N GLY A 134 -6.53 -6.94 7.20
CA GLY A 134 -5.29 -6.53 6.58
C GLY A 134 -4.58 -7.67 5.87
N ILE A 135 -3.61 -7.32 5.07
CA ILE A 135 -2.74 -8.26 4.39
C ILE A 135 -1.30 -8.06 4.82
N LYS A 136 -0.54 -9.14 4.80
CA LYS A 136 0.91 -9.10 4.91
C LYS A 136 1.51 -9.29 3.53
N LEU A 137 2.32 -8.35 3.12
CA LEU A 137 3.01 -8.33 1.84
C LEU A 137 4.50 -8.63 2.01
N GLN A 138 5.10 -9.23 0.99
CA GLN A 138 6.53 -9.41 0.83
C GLN A 138 6.97 -8.83 -0.50
N VAL A 139 8.07 -8.08 -0.48
CA VAL A 139 8.71 -7.53 -1.68
C VAL A 139 9.48 -8.64 -2.40
N LEU A 140 9.16 -8.87 -3.67
CA LEU A 140 9.82 -9.86 -4.54
C LEU A 140 10.89 -9.22 -5.43
N ALA A 141 10.60 -8.03 -5.92
CA ALA A 141 11.50 -7.20 -6.73
C ALA A 141 11.10 -5.73 -6.57
N ASP A 142 12.01 -4.85 -6.69
CA ASP A 142 11.94 -3.39 -6.70
C ASP A 142 12.19 -2.82 -8.10
#